data_170ea7022ceda410992d5063d57d55cc
#
_entry.id   170ea7022ceda410992d5063d57d55cc
#
_cell.length_a   1.000
_cell.length_b   1.000
_cell.length_c   1.000
_cell.angle_alpha   90.00
_cell.angle_beta   90.00
_cell.angle_gamma   90.00
#
_symmetry.space_group_name_H-M   'P 1'
#
loop_
_entity.id
_entity.type
_entity.pdbx_description
1 polymer ?
#
loop_
_entity_poly.entity_id
_entity_poly.type
_entity_poly.pdbx_seq_one_letter_code
_entity_poly.pdbx_strand_id
1 'polypeptide(L)'
;MNSDRIMVVGCPGSGKTTFATRLGKILGREVIHLDKLLWLPDWQMMDYSRRKEIHDGIIGNSQWIIDGMWRSHVAERIERATAVFFLDYPRRVCMMRAIKRRIRFHGKQRYDIAHGCKEKLDGYFLKYIYNFRRNVRPYLVGQLQLHAEHLDLVTFRCPKEAEKFLADLEQRYKSTVNDIDK
;
A
#
# COMPACT_ATOMS: atom_id res chain seq x y z
N MET A 1 -15.95 5.52 9.96
CA MET A 1 -14.97 4.64 9.32
C MET A 1 -14.19 3.92 10.42
N ASN A 2 -14.36 2.60 10.53
CA ASN A 2 -13.53 1.82 11.45
C ASN A 2 -12.13 1.71 10.81
N SER A 3 -11.12 2.28 11.45
CA SER A 3 -9.78 2.41 10.90
C SER A 3 -8.73 1.54 11.59
N ASP A 4 -9.15 0.45 12.25
CA ASP A 4 -8.21 -0.37 13.01
C ASP A 4 -7.27 -1.15 12.09
N ARG A 5 -7.78 -1.78 11.06
CA ARG A 5 -7.01 -2.62 10.15
C ARG A 5 -7.10 -2.06 8.73
N ILE A 6 -6.10 -1.27 8.39
CA ILE A 6 -6.06 -0.50 7.14
C ILE A 6 -5.13 -1.14 6.12
N MET A 7 -5.60 -1.27 4.91
CA MET A 7 -4.83 -1.76 3.78
C MET A 7 -4.70 -0.70 2.69
N VAL A 8 -3.48 -0.50 2.18
CA VAL A 8 -3.23 0.41 1.06
C VAL A 8 -2.72 -0.38 -0.14
N VAL A 9 -3.52 -0.43 -1.19
CA VAL A 9 -3.28 -1.27 -2.37
C VAL A 9 -3.31 -0.48 -3.68
N GLY A 10 -2.76 -1.07 -4.73
CA GLY A 10 -2.71 -0.46 -6.06
C GLY A 10 -1.47 -0.86 -6.85
N CYS A 11 -1.38 -0.37 -8.09
CA CYS A 11 -0.28 -0.63 -9.00
C CYS A 11 1.07 -0.13 -8.44
N PRO A 12 2.22 -0.76 -8.71
CA PRO A 12 3.52 -0.15 -8.46
C PRO A 12 3.62 1.23 -9.15
N GLY A 13 4.18 2.21 -8.44
CA GLY A 13 4.22 3.60 -8.92
C GLY A 13 2.93 4.41 -8.68
N SER A 14 1.85 3.83 -8.14
CA SER A 14 0.66 4.61 -7.78
C SER A 14 0.90 5.58 -6.60
N GLY A 15 1.91 5.33 -5.75
CA GLY A 15 2.23 6.16 -4.59
C GLY A 15 1.66 5.63 -3.28
N LYS A 16 1.35 4.34 -3.21
CA LYS A 16 0.86 3.66 -2.00
C LYS A 16 1.67 3.99 -0.75
N THR A 17 2.99 3.83 -0.84
CA THR A 17 3.91 4.08 0.27
C THR A 17 3.83 5.51 0.78
N THR A 18 3.81 6.49 -0.13
CA THR A 18 3.65 7.91 0.24
C THR A 18 2.31 8.15 0.92
N PHE A 19 1.23 7.59 0.36
CA PHE A 19 -0.11 7.69 0.93
C PHE A 19 -0.16 7.04 2.32
N ALA A 20 0.30 5.79 2.44
CA ALA A 20 0.29 5.05 3.70
C ALA A 20 1.12 5.75 4.79
N THR A 21 2.32 6.24 4.45
CA THR A 21 3.18 6.97 5.39
C THR A 21 2.50 8.26 5.91
N ARG A 22 1.85 9.02 5.03
CA ARG A 22 1.10 10.22 5.45
C ARG A 22 -0.12 9.84 6.28
N LEU A 23 -0.87 8.83 5.88
CA LEU A 23 -1.99 8.31 6.65
C LEU A 23 -1.57 7.88 8.05
N GLY A 24 -0.47 7.11 8.15
CA GLY A 24 0.08 6.68 9.43
C GLY A 24 0.47 7.85 10.32
N LYS A 25 1.06 8.92 9.76
CA LYS A 25 1.38 10.15 10.51
C LYS A 25 0.13 10.85 11.04
N ILE A 26 -0.92 10.96 10.22
CA ILE A 26 -2.19 11.58 10.63
C ILE A 26 -2.84 10.77 11.75
N LEU A 27 -2.81 9.44 11.65
CA LEU A 27 -3.44 8.55 12.64
C LEU A 27 -2.55 8.24 13.87
N GLY A 28 -1.29 8.73 13.90
CA GLY A 28 -0.34 8.41 14.96
C GLY A 28 0.07 6.93 14.99
N ARG A 29 0.11 6.24 13.83
CA ARG A 29 0.36 4.81 13.74
C ARG A 29 1.53 4.47 12.82
N GLU A 30 2.25 3.41 13.15
CA GLU A 30 3.27 2.85 12.27
C GLU A 30 2.66 2.18 11.03
N VAL A 31 3.39 2.29 9.92
CA VAL A 31 3.03 1.65 8.64
C VAL A 31 3.94 0.45 8.40
N ILE A 32 3.32 -0.69 8.14
CA ILE A 32 4.00 -1.92 7.80
C ILE A 32 4.17 -1.97 6.28
N HIS A 33 5.41 -1.79 5.82
CA HIS A 33 5.79 -1.89 4.41
C HIS A 33 6.15 -3.33 4.06
N LEU A 34 5.28 -4.05 3.35
CA LEU A 34 5.51 -5.46 3.01
C LEU A 34 6.79 -5.66 2.19
N ASP A 35 7.13 -4.76 1.30
CA ASP A 35 8.35 -4.84 0.50
C ASP A 35 9.63 -4.71 1.35
N LYS A 36 9.54 -4.17 2.57
CA LYS A 36 10.65 -4.14 3.52
C LYS A 36 10.81 -5.46 4.27
N LEU A 37 9.73 -6.18 4.51
CA LEU A 37 9.72 -7.36 5.37
C LEU A 37 9.86 -8.68 4.63
N LEU A 38 9.41 -8.73 3.39
CA LEU A 38 9.18 -9.98 2.68
C LEU A 38 10.21 -10.26 1.56
N TRP A 39 11.13 -9.32 1.31
CA TRP A 39 12.25 -9.51 0.41
C TRP A 39 13.57 -9.65 1.18
N LEU A 40 14.45 -10.47 0.65
CA LEU A 40 15.86 -10.57 1.04
C LEU A 40 16.70 -9.64 0.16
N PRO A 41 17.99 -9.39 0.50
CA PRO A 41 18.88 -8.60 -0.34
C PRO A 41 18.84 -9.04 -1.80
N ASP A 42 19.13 -8.11 -2.72
CA ASP A 42 19.13 -8.33 -4.18
C ASP A 42 17.79 -8.83 -4.76
N TRP A 43 16.68 -8.50 -4.11
CA TRP A 43 15.33 -8.90 -4.52
C TRP A 43 15.14 -10.42 -4.56
N GLN A 44 15.86 -11.14 -3.74
CA GLN A 44 15.60 -12.56 -3.54
C GLN A 44 14.29 -12.74 -2.78
N MET A 45 13.48 -13.67 -3.27
CA MET A 45 12.20 -13.94 -2.63
C MET A 45 12.44 -14.79 -1.38
N MET A 46 11.98 -14.32 -0.23
CA MET A 46 12.01 -15.11 1.01
C MET A 46 11.18 -16.39 0.84
N ASP A 47 11.53 -17.45 1.55
CA ASP A 47 10.77 -18.69 1.55
C ASP A 47 9.28 -18.48 1.86
N TYR A 48 8.42 -19.29 1.24
CA TYR A 48 6.97 -19.12 1.37
C TYR A 48 6.48 -19.29 2.80
N SER A 49 6.98 -20.31 3.52
CA SER A 49 6.57 -20.62 4.89
C SER A 49 6.93 -19.47 5.83
N ARG A 50 8.13 -18.94 5.69
CA ARG A 50 8.58 -17.77 6.49
C ARG A 50 7.78 -16.52 6.19
N ARG A 51 7.46 -16.26 4.92
CA ARG A 51 6.59 -15.14 4.53
C ARG A 51 5.20 -15.26 5.10
N LYS A 52 4.64 -16.47 5.07
CA LYS A 52 3.32 -16.77 5.62
C LYS A 52 3.30 -16.54 7.13
N GLU A 53 4.30 -17.02 7.84
CA GLU A 53 4.44 -16.81 9.29
C GLU A 53 4.48 -15.33 9.66
N ILE A 54 5.33 -14.55 8.98
CA ILE A 54 5.42 -13.10 9.19
C ILE A 54 4.07 -12.42 8.88
N HIS A 55 3.47 -12.78 7.76
CA HIS A 55 2.18 -12.23 7.33
C HIS A 55 1.08 -12.52 8.35
N ASP A 56 0.95 -13.77 8.81
CA ASP A 56 -0.07 -14.19 9.77
C ASP A 56 0.12 -13.49 11.13
N GLY A 57 1.37 -13.33 11.56
CA GLY A 57 1.70 -12.56 12.75
C GLY A 57 1.25 -11.10 12.65
N ILE A 58 1.41 -10.47 11.48
CA ILE A 58 0.99 -9.09 11.24
C ILE A 58 -0.53 -8.97 11.26
N ILE A 59 -1.24 -9.77 10.47
CA ILE A 59 -2.70 -9.68 10.32
C ILE A 59 -3.46 -10.20 11.55
N GLY A 60 -2.78 -10.93 12.45
CA GLY A 60 -3.30 -11.35 13.74
C GLY A 60 -3.51 -10.22 14.74
N ASN A 61 -2.80 -9.09 14.55
CA ASN A 61 -2.93 -7.94 15.45
C ASN A 61 -4.29 -7.24 15.29
N SER A 62 -4.73 -6.60 16.38
CA SER A 62 -5.99 -5.84 16.40
C SER A 62 -5.93 -4.59 15.54
N GLN A 63 -4.75 -3.99 15.38
CA GLN A 63 -4.53 -2.76 14.62
C GLN A 63 -3.30 -2.85 13.73
N TRP A 64 -3.44 -2.39 12.48
CA TRP A 64 -2.33 -2.27 11.55
C TRP A 64 -2.65 -1.36 10.36
N ILE A 65 -1.62 -0.75 9.77
CA ILE A 65 -1.65 -0.10 8.46
C ILE A 65 -0.65 -0.84 7.58
N ILE A 66 -1.12 -1.55 6.57
CA ILE A 66 -0.27 -2.34 5.67
C ILE A 66 -0.20 -1.70 4.29
N ASP A 67 1.02 -1.36 3.87
CA ASP A 67 1.35 -0.92 2.51
C ASP A 67 1.95 -2.07 1.71
N GLY A 68 1.37 -2.38 0.59
CA GLY A 68 1.90 -3.36 -0.34
C GLY A 68 0.83 -4.29 -0.92
N MET A 69 1.12 -4.80 -2.11
CA MET A 69 0.14 -5.61 -2.86
C MET A 69 0.22 -7.09 -2.49
N TRP A 70 1.40 -7.67 -2.47
CA TRP A 70 1.66 -9.11 -2.18
C TRP A 70 0.47 -10.02 -2.49
N ARG A 71 0.35 -10.38 -3.76
CA ARG A 71 -0.82 -11.06 -4.33
C ARG A 71 -1.16 -12.39 -3.65
N SER A 72 -0.15 -13.17 -3.24
CA SER A 72 -0.36 -14.51 -2.65
C SER A 72 -1.16 -14.50 -1.35
N HIS A 73 -1.15 -13.39 -0.61
CA HIS A 73 -1.85 -13.27 0.68
C HIS A 73 -2.82 -12.07 0.73
N VAL A 74 -3.16 -11.50 -0.43
CA VAL A 74 -4.02 -10.31 -0.46
C VAL A 74 -5.44 -10.61 -0.02
N ALA A 75 -5.97 -11.79 -0.34
CA ALA A 75 -7.32 -12.22 0.07
C ALA A 75 -7.46 -12.26 1.60
N GLU A 76 -6.53 -12.94 2.28
CA GLU A 76 -6.51 -13.06 3.74
C GLU A 76 -6.43 -11.69 4.44
N ARG A 77 -5.68 -10.75 3.85
CA ARG A 77 -5.61 -9.38 4.38
C ARG A 77 -6.92 -8.61 4.17
N ILE A 78 -7.55 -8.76 3.01
CA ILE A 78 -8.84 -8.11 2.71
C ILE A 78 -9.92 -8.61 3.66
N GLU A 79 -9.98 -9.92 3.90
CA GLU A 79 -10.91 -10.54 4.82
C GLU A 79 -10.83 -9.93 6.24
N ARG A 80 -9.60 -9.62 6.70
CA ARG A 80 -9.36 -9.06 8.04
C ARG A 80 -9.36 -7.53 8.08
N ALA A 81 -9.26 -6.86 6.94
CA ALA A 81 -9.24 -5.40 6.87
C ALA A 81 -10.59 -4.81 7.28
N THR A 82 -10.55 -3.65 7.93
CA THR A 82 -11.75 -2.83 8.19
C THR A 82 -11.86 -1.69 7.19
N ALA A 83 -10.72 -1.26 6.63
CA ALA A 83 -10.69 -0.24 5.58
C ALA A 83 -9.63 -0.56 4.51
N VAL A 84 -9.95 -0.29 3.26
CA VAL A 84 -9.01 -0.41 2.13
C VAL A 84 -8.98 0.86 1.32
N PHE A 85 -7.78 1.41 1.15
CA PHE A 85 -7.49 2.51 0.23
C PHE A 85 -6.90 1.95 -1.06
N PHE A 86 -7.67 2.00 -2.13
CA PHE A 86 -7.26 1.50 -3.43
C PHE A 86 -6.86 2.63 -4.38
N LEU A 87 -5.56 2.74 -4.67
CA LEU A 87 -5.01 3.69 -5.64
C LEU A 87 -5.08 3.11 -7.06
N ASP A 88 -6.28 3.18 -7.68
CA ASP A 88 -6.58 2.62 -9.01
C ASP A 88 -6.28 3.61 -10.14
N TYR A 89 -5.03 4.07 -10.19
CA TYR A 89 -4.61 5.07 -11.17
C TYR A 89 -4.40 4.49 -12.58
N PRO A 90 -4.54 5.33 -13.62
CA PRO A 90 -4.19 4.96 -14.98
C PRO A 90 -2.73 4.50 -15.08
N ARG A 91 -2.47 3.49 -15.91
CA ARG A 91 -1.11 2.93 -16.08
C ARG A 91 -0.07 3.97 -16.45
N ARG A 92 -0.44 5.01 -17.24
CA ARG A 92 0.46 6.11 -17.62
C ARG A 92 1.00 6.83 -16.39
N VAL A 93 0.15 7.10 -15.41
CA VAL A 93 0.53 7.73 -14.15
C VAL A 93 1.50 6.84 -13.36
N CYS A 94 1.16 5.55 -13.21
CA CYS A 94 2.00 4.61 -12.49
C CYS A 94 3.36 4.41 -13.15
N MET A 95 3.38 4.26 -14.48
CA MET A 95 4.60 4.10 -15.27
C MET A 95 5.52 5.30 -15.13
N MET A 96 4.98 6.51 -15.36
CA MET A 96 5.78 7.76 -15.26
C MET A 96 6.35 7.94 -13.85
N ARG A 97 5.55 7.66 -12.81
CA ARG A 97 6.01 7.76 -11.41
C ARG A 97 7.07 6.70 -11.08
N ALA A 98 6.95 5.48 -11.60
CA ALA A 98 7.96 4.44 -11.43
C ALA A 98 9.30 4.85 -12.09
N ILE A 99 9.27 5.43 -13.29
CA ILE A 99 10.47 5.96 -13.97
C ILE A 99 11.08 7.11 -13.16
N LYS A 100 10.29 8.10 -12.74
CA LYS A 100 10.77 9.23 -11.91
C LYS A 100 11.38 8.73 -10.60
N ARG A 101 10.76 7.72 -9.97
CA ARG A 101 11.27 7.08 -8.74
C ARG A 101 12.65 6.44 -8.99
N ARG A 102 12.80 5.69 -10.08
CA ARG A 102 14.09 5.07 -10.45
C ARG A 102 15.21 6.11 -10.63
N ILE A 103 14.90 7.25 -11.25
CA ILE A 103 15.87 8.35 -11.41
C ILE A 103 16.22 8.95 -10.04
N ARG A 104 15.21 9.28 -9.23
CA ARG A 104 15.39 9.91 -7.91
C ARG A 104 16.19 9.05 -6.92
N PHE A 105 16.00 7.74 -6.95
CA PHE A 105 16.62 6.79 -6.03
C PHE A 105 17.77 5.98 -6.67
N HIS A 106 18.32 6.47 -7.80
CA HIS A 106 19.48 5.84 -8.40
C HIS A 106 20.63 5.78 -7.41
N GLY A 107 21.16 4.58 -7.15
CA GLY A 107 22.26 4.37 -6.20
C GLY A 107 21.92 4.60 -4.72
N LYS A 108 20.66 4.88 -4.37
CA LYS A 108 20.24 5.14 -2.99
C LYS A 108 19.38 4.01 -2.45
N GLN A 109 19.54 3.72 -1.16
CA GLN A 109 18.64 2.82 -0.41
C GLN A 109 17.33 3.55 -0.09
N ARG A 110 16.19 2.89 -0.32
CA ARG A 110 14.88 3.38 0.11
C ARG A 110 14.54 2.82 1.49
N TYR A 111 13.81 3.60 2.28
CA TYR A 111 13.39 3.20 3.64
C TYR A 111 12.27 2.15 3.68
N ASP A 112 11.50 2.04 2.60
CA ASP A 112 10.29 1.20 2.46
C ASP A 112 10.53 -0.14 1.75
N ILE A 113 11.79 -0.46 1.43
CA ILE A 113 12.19 -1.76 0.86
C ILE A 113 13.27 -2.42 1.71
N ALA A 114 13.44 -3.73 1.55
CA ALA A 114 14.43 -4.49 2.29
C ALA A 114 15.85 -3.94 2.07
N HIS A 115 16.67 -4.04 3.12
CA HIS A 115 18.07 -3.65 3.05
C HIS A 115 18.79 -4.48 1.97
N GLY A 116 19.68 -3.85 1.20
CA GLY A 116 20.36 -4.50 0.08
C GLY A 116 19.54 -4.57 -1.22
N CYS A 117 18.25 -4.25 -1.20
CA CYS A 117 17.47 -4.11 -2.41
C CYS A 117 17.68 -2.72 -3.02
N LYS A 118 18.22 -2.66 -4.22
CA LYS A 118 18.37 -1.39 -4.96
C LYS A 118 17.10 -1.12 -5.78
N GLU A 119 16.76 0.15 -5.98
CA GLU A 119 15.63 0.50 -6.87
C GLU A 119 15.87 -0.09 -8.26
N LYS A 120 14.96 -0.94 -8.70
CA LYS A 120 15.05 -1.66 -9.97
C LYS A 120 13.92 -1.24 -10.90
N LEU A 121 14.24 -1.02 -12.17
CA LEU A 121 13.27 -0.76 -13.22
C LEU A 121 13.73 -1.52 -14.47
N ASP A 122 13.52 -2.83 -14.45
CA ASP A 122 13.79 -3.69 -15.59
C ASP A 122 12.56 -3.90 -16.48
N GLY A 123 12.76 -4.57 -17.59
CA GLY A 123 11.69 -4.86 -18.56
C GLY A 123 10.55 -5.70 -17.94
N TYR A 124 10.87 -6.60 -16.99
CA TYR A 124 9.88 -7.40 -16.29
C TYR A 124 8.97 -6.52 -15.43
N PHE A 125 9.55 -5.62 -14.64
CA PHE A 125 8.79 -4.71 -13.78
C PHE A 125 7.95 -3.70 -14.58
N LEU A 126 8.48 -3.19 -15.69
CA LEU A 126 7.71 -2.34 -16.62
C LEU A 126 6.53 -3.10 -17.23
N LYS A 127 6.75 -4.35 -17.67
CA LYS A 127 5.69 -5.22 -18.18
C LYS A 127 4.64 -5.54 -17.11
N TYR A 128 5.05 -5.73 -15.86
CA TYR A 128 4.13 -5.91 -14.74
C TYR A 128 3.23 -4.68 -14.51
N ILE A 129 3.79 -3.47 -14.48
CA ILE A 129 3.03 -2.21 -14.35
C ILE A 129 2.07 -2.06 -15.54
N TYR A 130 2.55 -2.31 -16.76
CA TYR A 130 1.75 -2.19 -17.98
C TYR A 130 0.53 -3.10 -17.97
N ASN A 131 0.71 -4.34 -17.54
CA ASN A 131 -0.32 -5.37 -17.53
C ASN A 131 -1.11 -5.43 -16.22
N PHE A 132 -0.79 -4.63 -15.21
CA PHE A 132 -1.44 -4.66 -13.90
C PHE A 132 -2.97 -4.57 -14.01
N ARG A 133 -3.48 -3.66 -14.82
CA ARG A 133 -4.93 -3.47 -15.00
C ARG A 133 -5.62 -4.68 -15.63
N ARG A 134 -4.91 -5.44 -16.45
CA ARG A 134 -5.44 -6.64 -17.12
C ARG A 134 -5.30 -7.90 -16.26
N ASN A 135 -4.16 -8.06 -15.59
CA ASN A 135 -3.78 -9.34 -14.98
C ASN A 135 -3.94 -9.37 -13.46
N VAL A 136 -3.89 -8.21 -12.78
CA VAL A 136 -3.88 -8.15 -11.31
C VAL A 136 -5.12 -7.45 -10.76
N ARG A 137 -5.48 -6.33 -11.36
CA ARG A 137 -6.64 -5.52 -10.93
C ARG A 137 -7.95 -6.30 -10.88
N PRO A 138 -8.33 -7.15 -11.86
CA PRO A 138 -9.59 -7.88 -11.82
C PRO A 138 -9.69 -8.80 -10.60
N TYR A 139 -8.61 -9.52 -10.28
CA TYR A 139 -8.54 -10.37 -9.09
C TYR A 139 -8.70 -9.53 -7.81
N LEU A 140 -7.97 -8.42 -7.70
CA LEU A 140 -8.07 -7.53 -6.53
C LEU A 140 -9.49 -6.97 -6.36
N VAL A 141 -10.11 -6.49 -7.43
CA VAL A 141 -11.48 -5.96 -7.39
C VAL A 141 -12.48 -7.06 -6.99
N GLY A 142 -12.32 -8.28 -7.54
CA GLY A 142 -13.16 -9.42 -7.15
C GLY A 142 -13.07 -9.72 -5.65
N GLN A 143 -11.86 -9.72 -5.09
CA GLN A 143 -11.67 -9.93 -3.65
C GLN A 143 -12.30 -8.80 -2.82
N LEU A 144 -12.14 -7.54 -3.24
CA LEU A 144 -12.76 -6.40 -2.55
C LEU A 144 -14.29 -6.45 -2.59
N GLN A 145 -14.88 -6.92 -3.70
CA GLN A 145 -16.33 -7.08 -3.82
C GLN A 145 -16.88 -8.19 -2.93
N LEU A 146 -16.16 -9.31 -2.79
CA LEU A 146 -16.55 -10.41 -1.91
C LEU A 146 -16.67 -9.98 -0.43
N HIS A 147 -15.96 -8.95 -0.02
CA HIS A 147 -15.91 -8.47 1.35
C HIS A 147 -16.54 -7.08 1.54
N ALA A 148 -17.28 -6.58 0.55
CA ALA A 148 -17.82 -5.21 0.52
C ALA A 148 -18.76 -4.88 1.69
N GLU A 149 -19.43 -5.87 2.29
CA GLU A 149 -20.40 -5.67 3.37
C GLU A 149 -19.76 -5.17 4.68
N HIS A 150 -18.50 -5.57 4.97
CA HIS A 150 -17.81 -5.19 6.20
C HIS A 150 -16.60 -4.28 5.98
N LEU A 151 -16.34 -3.91 4.73
CA LEU A 151 -15.12 -3.22 4.33
C LEU A 151 -15.40 -1.78 3.91
N ASP A 152 -14.83 -0.82 4.62
CA ASP A 152 -14.80 0.57 4.17
C ASP A 152 -13.83 0.73 2.97
N LEU A 153 -14.35 0.64 1.76
CA LEU A 153 -13.54 0.75 0.54
C LEU A 153 -13.54 2.17 -0.02
N VAL A 154 -12.35 2.78 -0.06
CA VAL A 154 -12.13 4.07 -0.72
C VAL A 154 -11.23 3.87 -1.94
N THR A 155 -11.77 4.18 -3.12
CA THR A 155 -11.02 4.06 -4.38
C THR A 155 -10.69 5.43 -4.95
N PHE A 156 -9.40 5.68 -5.19
CA PHE A 156 -8.90 6.89 -5.84
C PHE A 156 -8.56 6.61 -7.29
N ARG A 157 -9.09 7.40 -8.20
CA ARG A 157 -8.87 7.29 -9.66
C ARG A 157 -7.70 8.13 -10.15
N CYS A 158 -7.34 9.16 -9.39
CA CYS A 158 -6.20 10.02 -9.69
C CYS A 158 -5.48 10.51 -8.43
N PRO A 159 -4.22 10.98 -8.54
CA PRO A 159 -3.45 11.47 -7.40
C PRO A 159 -4.12 12.62 -6.62
N LYS A 160 -4.83 13.50 -7.33
CA LYS A 160 -5.49 14.67 -6.70
C LYS A 160 -6.56 14.25 -5.69
N GLU A 161 -7.31 13.17 -5.96
CA GLU A 161 -8.32 12.63 -5.04
C GLU A 161 -7.70 12.13 -3.74
N ALA A 162 -6.61 11.37 -3.84
CA ALA A 162 -5.89 10.87 -2.67
C ALA A 162 -5.24 12.00 -1.84
N GLU A 163 -4.67 13.01 -2.50
CA GLU A 163 -4.11 14.18 -1.83
C GLU A 163 -5.19 14.98 -1.10
N LYS A 164 -6.33 15.23 -1.75
CA LYS A 164 -7.46 15.92 -1.14
C LYS A 164 -7.97 15.15 0.08
N PHE A 165 -8.17 13.83 -0.05
CA PHE A 165 -8.61 12.99 1.06
C PHE A 165 -7.70 13.10 2.27
N LEU A 166 -6.37 13.01 2.07
CA LEU A 166 -5.41 13.13 3.17
C LEU A 166 -5.41 14.54 3.80
N ALA A 167 -5.56 15.59 2.99
CA ALA A 167 -5.65 16.96 3.51
C ALA A 167 -6.92 17.17 4.35
N ASP A 168 -8.07 16.70 3.87
CA ASP A 168 -9.35 16.78 4.59
C ASP A 168 -9.31 15.96 5.89
N LEU A 169 -8.67 14.79 5.87
CA LEU A 169 -8.50 13.94 7.04
C LEU A 169 -7.59 14.61 8.09
N GLU A 170 -6.48 15.17 7.66
CA GLU A 170 -5.54 15.88 8.54
C GLU A 170 -6.20 17.08 9.22
N GLN A 171 -7.02 17.84 8.50
CA GLN A 171 -7.76 18.97 9.05
C GLN A 171 -8.76 18.51 10.13
N ARG A 172 -9.51 17.44 9.88
CA ARG A 172 -10.45 16.87 10.86
C ARG A 172 -9.75 16.40 12.13
N TYR A 173 -8.62 15.71 11.98
CA TYR A 173 -7.84 15.23 13.14
C TYR A 173 -7.31 16.38 14.00
N LYS A 174 -6.81 17.45 13.38
CA LYS A 174 -6.36 18.65 14.11
C LYS A 174 -7.50 19.34 14.86
N SER A 175 -8.70 19.41 14.27
CA SER A 175 -9.89 19.99 14.93
C SER A 175 -10.29 19.18 16.15
N THR A 176 -10.32 17.84 16.03
CA THR A 176 -10.71 16.95 17.14
C THR A 176 -9.72 17.00 18.31
N VAL A 177 -8.42 17.09 18.04
CA VAL A 177 -7.40 17.21 19.11
C VAL A 177 -7.55 18.56 19.85
N ASN A 178 -7.75 19.65 19.13
CA ASN A 178 -7.94 20.98 19.73
C ASN A 178 -9.23 21.10 20.56
N ASP A 179 -10.24 20.27 20.31
CA ASP A 179 -11.49 20.27 21.08
C ASP A 179 -11.42 19.40 22.36
N ILE A 180 -10.45 18.48 22.44
CA ILE A 180 -10.20 17.64 23.64
C ILE A 180 -9.31 18.38 24.65
N ASP A 181 -8.46 19.30 24.20
CA ASP A 181 -7.54 20.07 25.02
C ASP A 181 -8.19 21.36 25.59
N LYS A 182 -9.50 21.56 25.40
CA LYS A 182 -10.32 22.61 25.98
C LYS A 182 -11.26 22.09 27.06
#